data_2a13e6669adbc6caf224c980e36d17c0
#
_entry.id   2a13e6669adbc6caf224c980e36d17c0
#
_cell.length_a   1.000
_cell.length_b   1.000
_cell.length_c   1.000
_cell.angle_alpha   90.00
_cell.angle_beta   90.00
_cell.angle_gamma   90.00
#
_symmetry.space_group_name_H-M   'P 1'
#
loop_
_entity.id
_entity.type
_entity.pdbx_description
1 polymer ?
#
loop_
_entity_poly.entity_id
_entity_poly.type
_entity_poly.pdbx_seq_one_letter_code
_entity_poly.pdbx_strand_id
1 'polypeptide(L)'
;MVFDLPTPLPMSIFDNIAYGPKLSGKTKKCLNEIVEEALKSAVLWEEVKDRLHTSALRLSGGQQQRLCIARTLALEPEVLMLDEPCSGLDPISTTSIEETLIQLKKEYTIILVPHNIQQASRVADRAGFFLNGELVEEGPVYQIFAKPRDKRTEDYVTGRFG
;
A
#
# COMPACT_ATOMS: atom_id res chain seq x y z
N MET A 1 6.40 -6.78 -0.57
CA MET A 1 5.74 -6.16 -1.73
C MET A 1 4.25 -6.47 -1.67
N VAL A 2 3.40 -5.50 -1.99
CA VAL A 2 1.93 -5.63 -2.10
C VAL A 2 1.56 -5.40 -3.56
N PHE A 3 0.73 -6.27 -4.11
CA PHE A 3 0.36 -6.27 -5.53
C PHE A 3 -1.00 -5.60 -5.77
N ASP A 4 -1.33 -5.35 -7.03
CA ASP A 4 -2.58 -4.75 -7.53
C ASP A 4 -3.83 -5.54 -7.11
N LEU A 5 -3.77 -6.87 -7.21
CA LEU A 5 -4.85 -7.73 -6.74
C LEU A 5 -4.60 -8.16 -5.29
N PRO A 6 -5.56 -7.95 -4.39
CA PRO A 6 -5.46 -8.46 -3.03
C PRO A 6 -5.30 -9.99 -3.03
N THR A 7 -4.26 -10.47 -2.37
CA THR A 7 -3.96 -11.91 -2.27
C THR A 7 -3.94 -12.37 -0.81
N PRO A 8 -5.09 -12.31 -0.11
CA PRO A 8 -5.17 -12.91 1.23
C PRO A 8 -4.99 -14.41 1.13
N LEU A 9 -4.27 -14.99 2.08
CA LEU A 9 -4.14 -16.43 2.20
C LEU A 9 -5.50 -17.03 2.63
N PRO A 10 -5.87 -18.27 2.20
CA PRO A 10 -7.14 -18.90 2.54
C PRO A 10 -7.19 -19.38 4.00
N MET A 11 -6.98 -18.45 4.92
CA MET A 11 -6.96 -18.66 6.37
C MET A 11 -7.61 -17.47 7.10
N SER A 12 -7.58 -17.45 8.43
CA SER A 12 -8.17 -16.37 9.20
C SER A 12 -7.44 -15.03 8.99
N ILE A 13 -8.10 -13.92 9.36
CA ILE A 13 -7.48 -12.59 9.38
C ILE A 13 -6.22 -12.61 10.26
N PHE A 14 -6.33 -13.17 11.46
CA PHE A 14 -5.22 -13.34 12.39
C PHE A 14 -4.06 -14.12 11.77
N ASP A 15 -4.35 -15.29 11.20
CA ASP A 15 -3.31 -16.16 10.64
C ASP A 15 -2.63 -15.56 9.41
N ASN A 16 -3.33 -14.75 8.61
CA ASN A 16 -2.71 -14.01 7.52
C ASN A 16 -1.55 -13.13 7.99
N ILE A 17 -1.76 -12.37 9.07
CA ILE A 17 -0.75 -11.44 9.60
C ILE A 17 0.30 -12.21 10.39
N ALA A 18 -0.12 -13.15 11.23
CA ALA A 18 0.78 -13.95 12.06
C ALA A 18 1.65 -14.94 11.27
N TYR A 19 1.38 -15.17 9.99
CA TYR A 19 2.07 -16.16 9.18
C TYR A 19 3.59 -15.99 9.16
N GLY A 20 4.07 -14.82 8.74
CA GLY A 20 5.50 -14.51 8.70
C GLY A 20 6.16 -14.53 10.09
N PRO A 21 5.64 -13.80 11.08
CA PRO A 21 6.15 -13.83 12.45
C PRO A 21 6.21 -15.23 13.09
N LYS A 22 5.22 -16.12 12.81
CA LYS A 22 5.27 -17.53 13.24
C LYS A 22 6.47 -18.27 12.66
N LEU A 23 6.76 -18.09 11.38
CA LEU A 23 7.93 -18.70 10.73
C LEU A 23 9.25 -18.19 11.30
N SER A 24 9.27 -16.94 11.79
CA SER A 24 10.42 -16.33 12.48
C SER A 24 10.51 -16.73 13.97
N GLY A 25 9.70 -17.68 14.44
CA GLY A 25 9.78 -18.22 15.80
C GLY A 25 9.19 -17.33 16.90
N LYS A 26 8.38 -16.32 16.57
CA LYS A 26 7.72 -15.47 17.58
C LYS A 26 6.74 -16.27 18.44
N THR A 27 6.68 -15.97 19.73
CA THR A 27 5.78 -16.65 20.68
C THR A 27 4.33 -16.21 20.47
N LYS A 28 3.37 -17.03 20.96
CA LYS A 28 1.93 -16.74 20.84
C LYS A 28 1.53 -15.38 21.44
N LYS A 29 2.13 -14.99 22.57
CA LYS A 29 1.87 -13.68 23.18
C LYS A 29 2.33 -12.55 22.27
N CYS A 30 3.53 -12.64 21.77
CA CYS A 30 4.11 -11.69 20.82
C CYS A 30 3.28 -11.58 19.53
N LEU A 31 2.71 -12.70 19.04
CA LEU A 31 1.87 -12.71 17.84
C LEU A 31 0.59 -11.89 17.99
N ASN A 32 -0.05 -11.91 19.16
CA ASN A 32 -1.24 -11.09 19.39
C ASN A 32 -0.92 -9.59 19.34
N GLU A 33 0.18 -9.18 19.95
CA GLU A 33 0.66 -7.79 19.93
C GLU A 33 1.02 -7.35 18.51
N ILE A 34 1.77 -8.17 17.77
CA ILE A 34 2.16 -7.90 16.36
C ILE A 34 0.92 -7.78 15.45
N VAL A 35 -0.06 -8.67 15.59
CA VAL A 35 -1.28 -8.67 14.77
C VAL A 35 -2.11 -7.42 15.05
N GLU A 36 -2.29 -7.05 16.32
CA GLU A 36 -3.01 -5.84 16.70
C GLU A 36 -2.33 -4.59 16.15
N GLU A 37 -1.02 -4.45 16.33
CA GLU A 37 -0.23 -3.32 15.86
C GLU A 37 -0.24 -3.19 14.34
N ALA A 38 -0.02 -4.29 13.62
CA ALA A 38 -0.07 -4.30 12.16
C ALA A 38 -1.44 -3.91 11.60
N LEU A 39 -2.54 -4.37 12.24
CA LEU A 39 -3.90 -3.98 11.86
C LEU A 39 -4.20 -2.52 12.15
N LYS A 40 -3.70 -1.98 13.26
CA LYS A 40 -3.81 -0.55 13.59
C LYS A 40 -3.06 0.30 12.57
N SER A 41 -1.82 -0.05 12.25
CA SER A 41 -1.00 0.65 11.25
C SER A 41 -1.63 0.63 9.85
N ALA A 42 -2.34 -0.46 9.50
CA ALA A 42 -3.08 -0.56 8.24
C ALA A 42 -4.50 0.04 8.30
N VAL A 43 -4.87 0.74 9.40
CA VAL A 43 -6.21 1.34 9.63
C VAL A 43 -7.33 0.32 9.41
N LEU A 44 -7.15 -0.92 9.85
CA LEU A 44 -8.11 -2.02 9.68
C LEU A 44 -8.62 -2.58 11.02
N TRP A 45 -7.95 -2.29 12.13
CA TRP A 45 -8.23 -2.86 13.44
C TRP A 45 -9.69 -2.74 13.87
N GLU A 46 -10.26 -1.54 13.82
CA GLU A 46 -11.62 -1.28 14.30
C GLU A 46 -12.70 -2.04 13.51
N GLU A 47 -12.41 -2.38 12.26
CA GLU A 47 -13.33 -3.10 11.39
C GLU A 47 -13.31 -4.63 11.61
N VAL A 48 -12.22 -5.17 12.19
CA VAL A 48 -11.99 -6.62 12.23
C VAL A 48 -11.67 -7.19 13.60
N LYS A 49 -11.42 -6.37 14.64
CA LYS A 49 -10.97 -6.81 15.97
C LYS A 49 -11.87 -7.87 16.61
N ASP A 50 -13.18 -7.83 16.37
CA ASP A 50 -14.15 -8.76 16.95
C ASP A 50 -14.32 -10.05 16.10
N ARG A 51 -13.61 -10.16 14.97
CA ARG A 51 -13.73 -11.29 14.02
C ARG A 51 -12.39 -11.76 13.46
N LEU A 52 -11.30 -11.62 14.20
CA LEU A 52 -9.94 -11.97 13.78
C LEU A 52 -9.79 -13.43 13.32
N HIS A 53 -10.58 -14.34 13.85
CA HIS A 53 -10.55 -15.78 13.51
C HIS A 53 -11.50 -16.16 12.37
N THR A 54 -12.18 -15.21 11.74
CA THR A 54 -12.96 -15.47 10.53
C THR A 54 -12.07 -15.48 9.29
N SER A 55 -12.54 -16.14 8.22
CA SER A 55 -11.80 -16.21 6.94
C SER A 55 -11.56 -14.83 6.37
N ALA A 56 -10.31 -14.55 6.00
CA ALA A 56 -9.90 -13.32 5.33
C ALA A 56 -10.55 -13.13 3.95
N LEU A 57 -10.97 -14.21 3.30
CA LEU A 57 -11.68 -14.16 2.01
C LEU A 57 -13.09 -13.55 2.10
N ARG A 58 -13.62 -13.34 3.32
CA ARG A 58 -14.90 -12.65 3.54
C ARG A 58 -14.80 -11.14 3.65
N LEU A 59 -13.60 -10.61 3.63
CA LEU A 59 -13.35 -9.17 3.65
C LEU A 59 -13.70 -8.55 2.29
N SER A 60 -14.09 -7.26 2.29
CA SER A 60 -14.20 -6.48 1.05
C SER A 60 -12.84 -6.32 0.36
N GLY A 61 -12.82 -5.96 -0.93
CA GLY A 61 -11.57 -5.76 -1.68
C GLY A 61 -10.61 -4.79 -0.98
N GLY A 62 -11.09 -3.63 -0.54
CA GLY A 62 -10.28 -2.66 0.19
C GLY A 62 -9.80 -3.16 1.57
N GLN A 63 -10.63 -3.95 2.28
CA GLN A 63 -10.21 -4.59 3.52
C GLN A 63 -9.15 -5.67 3.27
N GLN A 64 -9.29 -6.45 2.19
CA GLN A 64 -8.29 -7.46 1.80
C GLN A 64 -6.96 -6.80 1.44
N GLN A 65 -6.99 -5.68 0.75
CA GLN A 65 -5.78 -4.94 0.39
C GLN A 65 -5.07 -4.39 1.64
N ARG A 66 -5.82 -3.77 2.57
CA ARG A 66 -5.25 -3.33 3.86
C ARG A 66 -4.74 -4.49 4.71
N LEU A 67 -5.37 -5.66 4.63
CA LEU A 67 -4.86 -6.88 5.26
C LEU A 67 -3.51 -7.31 4.65
N CYS A 68 -3.35 -7.23 3.33
CA CYS A 68 -2.07 -7.53 2.66
C CYS A 68 -0.98 -6.53 3.08
N ILE A 69 -1.32 -5.25 3.26
CA ILE A 69 -0.41 -4.25 3.82
C ILE A 69 -0.04 -4.62 5.26
N ALA A 70 -1.02 -4.90 6.15
CA ALA A 70 -0.79 -5.32 7.53
C ALA A 70 0.11 -6.56 7.62
N ARG A 71 -0.13 -7.56 6.78
CA ARG A 71 0.72 -8.77 6.69
C ARG A 71 2.16 -8.44 6.37
N THR A 72 2.40 -7.45 5.51
CA THR A 72 3.75 -7.02 5.15
C THR A 72 4.40 -6.25 6.30
N LEU A 73 3.65 -5.35 6.97
CA LEU A 73 4.13 -4.57 8.12
C LEU A 73 4.51 -5.44 9.32
N ALA A 74 3.81 -6.56 9.53
CA ALA A 74 4.13 -7.53 10.59
C ALA A 74 5.54 -8.15 10.50
N LEU A 75 6.24 -7.95 9.38
CA LEU A 75 7.63 -8.35 9.15
C LEU A 75 8.62 -7.22 9.40
N GLU A 76 8.17 -6.06 9.86
CA GLU A 76 9.00 -4.87 10.16
C GLU A 76 9.93 -4.51 8.97
N PRO A 77 9.40 -4.30 7.74
CA PRO A 77 10.23 -4.04 6.57
C PRO A 77 10.87 -2.64 6.64
N GLU A 78 12.09 -2.49 6.14
CA GLU A 78 12.71 -1.16 5.95
C GLU A 78 12.07 -0.39 4.78
N VAL A 79 11.64 -1.12 3.76
CA VAL A 79 11.01 -0.55 2.55
C VAL A 79 9.72 -1.29 2.23
N LEU A 80 8.63 -0.55 2.08
CA LEU A 80 7.34 -1.05 1.65
C LEU A 80 7.15 -0.76 0.15
N MET A 81 7.00 -1.80 -0.65
CA MET A 81 6.77 -1.68 -2.09
C MET A 81 5.32 -2.02 -2.41
N LEU A 82 4.62 -1.13 -3.12
CA LEU A 82 3.24 -1.31 -3.54
C LEU A 82 3.11 -1.08 -5.05
N ASP A 83 2.50 -2.03 -5.72
CA ASP A 83 2.23 -1.98 -7.16
C ASP A 83 0.72 -1.88 -7.38
N GLU A 84 0.28 -0.73 -7.86
CA GLU A 84 -1.12 -0.35 -8.11
C GLU A 84 -2.11 -0.76 -6.98
N PRO A 85 -1.85 -0.46 -5.69
CA PRO A 85 -2.61 -1.02 -4.57
C PRO A 85 -4.08 -0.62 -4.53
N CYS A 86 -4.52 0.29 -5.38
CA CYS A 86 -5.91 0.77 -5.48
C CYS A 86 -6.59 0.34 -6.79
N SER A 87 -5.94 -0.49 -7.61
CA SER A 87 -6.52 -0.96 -8.87
C SER A 87 -7.81 -1.74 -8.63
N GLY A 88 -8.87 -1.42 -9.39
CA GLY A 88 -10.17 -2.10 -9.28
C GLY A 88 -10.96 -1.86 -7.99
N LEU A 89 -10.53 -0.96 -7.12
CA LEU A 89 -11.24 -0.62 -5.89
C LEU A 89 -12.19 0.56 -6.09
N ASP A 90 -13.25 0.58 -5.28
CA ASP A 90 -14.17 1.70 -5.21
C ASP A 90 -13.51 2.96 -4.60
N PRO A 91 -14.07 4.17 -4.82
CA PRO A 91 -13.45 5.42 -4.35
C PRO A 91 -13.27 5.50 -2.82
N ILE A 92 -14.19 4.91 -2.03
CA ILE A 92 -14.10 4.92 -0.56
C ILE A 92 -12.92 4.06 -0.10
N SER A 93 -12.81 2.85 -0.66
CA SER A 93 -11.68 1.95 -0.40
C SER A 93 -10.35 2.56 -0.81
N THR A 94 -10.31 3.24 -1.97
CA THR A 94 -9.13 3.96 -2.47
C THR A 94 -8.70 5.05 -1.47
N THR A 95 -9.64 5.89 -1.02
CA THR A 95 -9.35 6.93 -0.02
C THR A 95 -8.78 6.34 1.27
N SER A 96 -9.37 5.25 1.77
CA SER A 96 -8.87 4.58 2.99
C SER A 96 -7.45 4.05 2.83
N ILE A 97 -7.09 3.54 1.65
CA ILE A 97 -5.71 3.09 1.38
C ILE A 97 -4.76 4.29 1.29
N GLU A 98 -5.14 5.37 0.60
CA GLU A 98 -4.34 6.59 0.51
C GLU A 98 -4.06 7.18 1.90
N GLU A 99 -5.08 7.26 2.77
CA GLU A 99 -4.92 7.69 4.17
C GLU A 99 -3.95 6.77 4.94
N THR A 100 -4.07 5.46 4.75
CA THR A 100 -3.13 4.49 5.32
C THR A 100 -1.70 4.77 4.87
N LEU A 101 -1.47 4.98 3.58
CA LEU A 101 -0.13 5.28 3.04
C LEU A 101 0.43 6.60 3.55
N ILE A 102 -0.40 7.64 3.70
CA ILE A 102 -0.01 8.94 4.28
C ILE A 102 0.43 8.80 5.75
N GLN A 103 -0.17 7.89 6.51
CA GLN A 103 0.28 7.61 7.87
C GLN A 103 1.60 6.81 7.85
N LEU A 104 1.65 5.75 7.06
CA LEU A 104 2.81 4.85 6.99
C LEU A 104 4.08 5.54 6.49
N LYS A 105 4.00 6.50 5.57
CA LYS A 105 5.20 7.21 5.06
C LYS A 105 5.94 8.03 6.13
N LYS A 106 5.37 8.22 7.32
CA LYS A 106 6.05 8.87 8.44
C LYS A 106 7.09 7.97 9.10
N GLU A 107 6.93 6.65 8.96
CA GLU A 107 7.74 5.63 9.63
C GLU A 107 8.48 4.73 8.64
N TYR A 108 7.95 4.56 7.44
CA TYR A 108 8.48 3.66 6.43
C TYR A 108 8.90 4.39 5.16
N THR A 109 9.94 3.88 4.52
CA THR A 109 10.22 4.23 3.11
C THR A 109 9.23 3.49 2.22
N ILE A 110 8.43 4.22 1.44
CA ILE A 110 7.41 3.65 0.56
C ILE A 110 7.79 3.88 -0.89
N ILE A 111 7.82 2.81 -1.68
CA ILE A 111 7.91 2.85 -3.14
C ILE A 111 6.53 2.47 -3.67
N LEU A 112 5.86 3.41 -4.31
CA LEU A 112 4.52 3.26 -4.85
C LEU A 112 4.54 3.38 -6.37
N VAL A 113 4.05 2.35 -7.07
CA VAL A 113 3.61 2.46 -8.46
C VAL A 113 2.11 2.73 -8.42
N PRO A 114 1.64 3.94 -8.76
CA PRO A 114 0.23 4.30 -8.61
C PRO A 114 -0.58 3.84 -9.83
N HIS A 115 -1.87 3.60 -9.64
CA HIS A 115 -2.81 3.34 -10.73
C HIS A 115 -3.01 4.57 -11.64
N ASN A 116 -2.90 5.78 -11.08
CA ASN A 116 -3.04 7.04 -11.82
C ASN A 116 -2.21 8.17 -11.19
N ILE A 117 -1.99 9.22 -11.98
CA ILE A 117 -1.20 10.40 -11.61
C ILE A 117 -1.79 11.10 -10.37
N GLN A 118 -3.11 11.20 -10.26
CA GLN A 118 -3.77 11.90 -9.16
C GLN A 118 -3.47 11.22 -7.82
N GLN A 119 -3.41 9.89 -7.78
CA GLN A 119 -3.01 9.15 -6.58
C GLN A 119 -1.59 9.51 -6.17
N ALA A 120 -0.64 9.49 -7.11
CA ALA A 120 0.74 9.88 -6.83
C ALA A 120 0.82 11.30 -6.26
N SER A 121 0.08 12.25 -6.83
CA SER A 121 0.11 13.65 -6.40
C SER A 121 -0.44 13.87 -5.00
N ARG A 122 -1.35 13.00 -4.51
CA ARG A 122 -1.91 13.10 -3.15
C ARG A 122 -1.04 12.45 -2.09
N VAL A 123 -0.34 11.37 -2.43
CA VAL A 123 0.32 10.50 -1.45
C VAL A 123 1.83 10.69 -1.40
N ALA A 124 2.47 10.88 -2.56
CA ALA A 124 3.93 10.88 -2.65
C ALA A 124 4.58 12.22 -2.29
N ASP A 125 5.81 12.16 -1.79
CA ASP A 125 6.66 13.34 -1.57
C ASP A 125 7.56 13.61 -2.79
N ARG A 126 8.01 12.54 -3.47
CA ARG A 126 8.81 12.57 -4.68
C ARG A 126 8.19 11.65 -5.73
N ALA A 127 8.43 11.96 -6.99
CA ALA A 127 7.99 11.12 -8.10
C ALA A 127 9.11 10.95 -9.13
N GLY A 128 9.14 9.77 -9.76
CA GLY A 128 9.98 9.47 -10.90
C GLY A 128 9.12 9.09 -12.10
N PHE A 129 9.31 9.73 -13.22
CA PHE A 129 8.63 9.37 -14.46
C PHE A 129 9.52 8.45 -15.30
N PHE A 130 9.01 7.26 -15.59
CA PHE A 130 9.67 6.27 -16.43
C PHE A 130 8.96 6.16 -17.77
N LEU A 131 9.75 6.08 -18.84
CA LEU A 131 9.28 5.84 -20.19
C LEU A 131 10.19 4.82 -20.89
N ASN A 132 9.62 3.73 -21.37
CA ASN A 132 10.36 2.66 -22.05
C ASN A 132 11.60 2.14 -21.30
N GLY A 133 11.49 2.06 -19.96
CA GLY A 133 12.59 1.60 -19.11
C GLY A 133 13.63 2.66 -18.73
N GLU A 134 13.49 3.89 -19.23
CA GLU A 134 14.36 5.03 -18.91
C GLU A 134 13.71 5.90 -17.82
N LEU A 135 14.46 6.28 -16.79
CA LEU A 135 14.06 7.33 -15.86
C LEU A 135 14.22 8.69 -16.53
N VAL A 136 13.12 9.27 -16.97
CA VAL A 136 13.09 10.52 -17.74
C VAL A 136 13.28 11.73 -16.83
N GLU A 137 12.55 11.76 -15.73
CA GLU A 137 12.59 12.87 -14.78
C GLU A 137 12.30 12.36 -13.35
N GLU A 138 12.95 12.96 -12.36
CA GLU A 138 12.76 12.64 -10.95
C GLU A 138 12.84 13.93 -10.13
N GLY A 139 11.97 14.06 -9.12
CA GLY A 139 11.96 15.23 -8.26
C GLY A 139 10.82 15.27 -7.25
N PRO A 140 10.67 16.40 -6.53
CA PRO A 140 9.50 16.63 -5.69
C PRO A 140 8.20 16.50 -6.50
N VAL A 141 7.17 15.90 -5.90
CA VAL A 141 5.90 15.62 -6.58
C VAL A 141 5.29 16.87 -7.23
N TYR A 142 5.36 18.01 -6.56
CA TYR A 142 4.89 19.29 -7.11
C TYR A 142 5.61 19.68 -8.41
N GLN A 143 6.93 19.48 -8.47
CA GLN A 143 7.71 19.81 -9.67
C GLN A 143 7.30 18.93 -10.84
N ILE A 144 7.23 17.61 -10.63
CA ILE A 144 6.91 16.64 -11.68
C ILE A 144 5.52 16.86 -12.27
N PHE A 145 4.53 17.18 -11.43
CA PHE A 145 3.13 17.30 -11.91
C PHE A 145 2.69 18.72 -12.27
N ALA A 146 3.29 19.77 -11.69
CA ALA A 146 2.88 21.14 -11.97
C ALA A 146 3.86 21.91 -12.87
N LYS A 147 5.14 21.55 -12.85
CA LYS A 147 6.20 22.26 -13.59
C LYS A 147 7.29 21.29 -14.09
N PRO A 148 6.93 20.27 -14.88
CA PRO A 148 7.92 19.33 -15.42
C PRO A 148 8.96 20.07 -16.27
N ARG A 149 10.19 19.56 -16.24
CA ARG A 149 11.31 20.11 -17.01
C ARG A 149 11.48 19.42 -18.36
N ASP A 150 11.14 18.12 -18.41
CA ASP A 150 11.22 17.33 -19.63
C ASP A 150 9.88 17.38 -20.37
N LYS A 151 9.92 17.63 -21.65
CA LYS A 151 8.73 17.69 -22.53
C LYS A 151 7.92 16.38 -22.50
N ARG A 152 8.58 15.24 -22.40
CA ARG A 152 7.92 13.92 -22.34
C ARG A 152 7.10 13.78 -21.06
N THR A 153 7.62 14.30 -19.93
CA THR A 153 6.89 14.36 -18.66
C THR A 153 5.67 15.28 -18.75
N GLU A 154 5.84 16.46 -19.37
CA GLU A 154 4.74 17.42 -19.57
C GLU A 154 3.62 16.81 -20.43
N ASP A 155 3.96 16.17 -21.54
CA ASP A 155 3.01 15.54 -22.44
C ASP A 155 2.25 14.40 -21.73
N TYR A 156 2.94 13.60 -20.90
CA TYR A 156 2.32 12.55 -20.09
C TYR A 156 1.35 13.13 -19.06
N VAL A 157 1.78 14.09 -18.26
CA VAL A 157 0.98 14.69 -17.18
C VAL A 157 -0.25 15.43 -17.74
N THR A 158 -0.13 16.05 -18.91
CA THR A 158 -1.22 16.78 -19.57
C THR A 158 -2.13 15.90 -20.44
N GLY A 159 -1.86 14.60 -20.53
CA GLY A 159 -2.64 13.66 -21.35
C GLY A 159 -2.45 13.84 -22.85
N ARG A 160 -1.37 14.48 -23.28
CA ARG A 160 -1.03 14.69 -24.70
C ARG A 160 -0.12 13.58 -25.27
N PHE A 161 -0.08 12.46 -24.58
CA PHE A 161 0.69 11.29 -24.97
C PHE A 161 -0.11 10.50 -26.04
N GLY A 162 0.31 10.58 -27.28
CA GLY A 162 -0.26 9.89 -28.43
C GLY A 162 0.59 10.09 -29.67
#